data_75dacfd1bd1b284018ff0dd2e6f65b71
#
_entry.id   75dacfd1bd1b284018ff0dd2e6f65b71
#
_cell.length_a   1.000
_cell.length_b   1.000
_cell.length_c   1.000
_cell.angle_alpha   90.00
_cell.angle_beta   90.00
_cell.angle_gamma   90.00
#
_symmetry.space_group_name_H-M   'P 1'
#
loop_
_entity.id
_entity.type
_entity.pdbx_description
1 polymer ?
#
loop_
_entity_poly.entity_id
_entity_poly.type
_entity_poly.pdbx_seq_one_letter_code
_entity_poly.pdbx_strand_id
1 'polypeptide(L)'
;MDLAITRRALLGAAVCSLVRPLRAQNRVFDVQKFGAAGDGQALDTAAIQRAIDAAAAAGGGQVLVRGGRKYLVSTLVLRSGIDFHLADDAELLVSTNQADYSAGADGILTCNGCTNLKISGTGSINGRALEFMTGFDREGEIWRFGAFRPKIFVLTACQGLEIRDITFGQAPFWGLHMLGCEHVLVDGIKIRNQLDVPNCDGIDPDHCRDVEIRNCDIVCGDDGIVVKATRQPRNYGPSANITVRDCTIQTKDSALKIGTETVDDVHDIRFERCRASSCCRGLTIQLRDEGNVYNIDFRDIQFTSQYQAAPWWGRGEAISFTSIPRVAGGKVGGIHDVQVSRITARAENSVRIDGVPESRIRAVTLEAVDLTLDRWTGYPGRVFDNRPTAAVQSLETHATPAIHIRCADDVTIRDCNVAWGKNRPDYFTHALEAERASNLSITRLSGDAAHPERDQAILIH
;
A
#
# COMPACT_ATOMS: atom_id res chain seq x y z
N MET A 1 -63.71 -15.52 49.63
CA MET A 1 -63.63 -16.93 49.23
C MET A 1 -62.83 -16.95 47.93
N ASP A 2 -61.53 -16.87 48.04
CA ASP A 2 -60.60 -16.71 46.87
C ASP A 2 -59.75 -17.95 46.75
N LEU A 3 -59.83 -18.61 45.59
CA LEU A 3 -58.99 -19.74 45.22
C LEU A 3 -57.74 -19.23 44.52
N ALA A 4 -56.60 -19.35 45.17
CA ALA A 4 -55.30 -19.12 44.56
C ALA A 4 -54.83 -20.38 43.79
N ILE A 5 -54.62 -20.24 42.49
CA ILE A 5 -54.05 -21.26 41.64
C ILE A 5 -52.55 -20.99 41.50
N THR A 6 -51.75 -21.85 42.09
CA THR A 6 -50.29 -21.85 41.97
C THR A 6 -49.86 -22.50 40.66
N ARG A 7 -49.23 -21.73 39.80
CA ARG A 7 -48.54 -22.25 38.59
C ARG A 7 -47.11 -22.67 38.97
N ARG A 8 -46.85 -23.94 38.88
CA ARG A 8 -45.48 -24.51 38.91
C ARG A 8 -44.82 -24.24 37.54
N ALA A 9 -43.72 -23.46 37.54
CA ALA A 9 -42.83 -23.31 36.40
C ALA A 9 -41.92 -24.53 36.34
N LEU A 10 -41.98 -25.26 35.24
CA LEU A 10 -40.98 -26.26 34.85
C LEU A 10 -39.77 -25.52 34.23
N LEU A 11 -38.67 -25.51 34.95
CA LEU A 11 -37.36 -25.12 34.39
C LEU A 11 -36.84 -26.28 33.52
N GLY A 12 -36.97 -26.15 32.23
CA GLY A 12 -36.24 -26.97 31.27
C GLY A 12 -34.78 -26.53 31.21
N ALA A 13 -33.86 -27.33 31.76
CA ALA A 13 -32.45 -27.15 31.59
C ALA A 13 -32.06 -27.46 30.15
N ALA A 14 -31.86 -26.41 29.33
CA ALA A 14 -31.20 -26.55 28.02
C ALA A 14 -29.72 -26.88 28.28
N VAL A 15 -29.33 -28.11 28.05
CA VAL A 15 -27.92 -28.51 27.99
C VAL A 15 -27.35 -27.93 26.70
N CYS A 16 -26.80 -26.71 26.79
CA CYS A 16 -25.95 -26.15 25.76
C CYS A 16 -24.67 -26.97 25.76
N SER A 17 -24.58 -27.95 24.87
CA SER A 17 -23.32 -28.63 24.54
C SER A 17 -22.37 -27.57 23.96
N LEU A 18 -21.53 -26.99 24.81
CA LEU A 18 -20.36 -26.24 24.40
C LEU A 18 -19.45 -27.23 23.66
N VAL A 19 -19.64 -27.31 22.35
CA VAL A 19 -18.62 -27.86 21.45
C VAL A 19 -17.43 -26.89 21.57
N ARG A 20 -16.53 -27.19 22.50
CA ARG A 20 -15.21 -26.58 22.54
C ARG A 20 -14.61 -26.89 21.17
N PRO A 21 -14.14 -25.87 20.40
CA PRO A 21 -13.35 -26.17 19.23
C PRO A 21 -12.18 -27.03 19.73
N LEU A 22 -12.09 -28.25 19.24
CA LEU A 22 -10.90 -29.07 19.39
C LEU A 22 -9.73 -28.16 18.96
N ARG A 23 -8.84 -27.84 19.91
CA ARG A 23 -7.56 -27.24 19.57
C ARG A 23 -7.03 -28.06 18.42
N ALA A 24 -6.86 -27.45 17.25
CA ALA A 24 -6.13 -28.07 16.14
C ALA A 24 -4.79 -28.49 16.76
N GLN A 25 -4.63 -29.79 16.99
CA GLN A 25 -3.37 -30.31 17.50
C GLN A 25 -2.29 -29.87 16.54
N ASN A 26 -1.07 -29.65 17.02
CA ASN A 26 0.15 -29.31 16.31
C ASN A 26 0.50 -30.37 15.23
N ARG A 27 -0.40 -30.56 14.26
CA ARG A 27 -0.17 -31.45 13.13
C ARG A 27 0.72 -30.74 12.14
N VAL A 28 1.84 -31.39 11.82
CA VAL A 28 2.80 -30.86 10.85
C VAL A 28 2.73 -31.72 9.58
N PHE A 29 2.42 -31.06 8.49
CA PHE A 29 2.39 -31.60 7.13
C PHE A 29 3.66 -31.15 6.40
N ASP A 30 4.71 -31.93 6.55
CA ASP A 30 6.02 -31.67 5.97
C ASP A 30 6.00 -31.95 4.46
N VAL A 31 6.22 -30.93 3.63
CA VAL A 31 6.13 -31.01 2.17
C VAL A 31 7.01 -32.10 1.57
N GLN A 32 8.14 -32.44 2.18
CA GLN A 32 9.00 -33.52 1.72
C GLN A 32 8.34 -34.90 1.86
N LYS A 33 7.50 -35.12 2.88
CA LYS A 33 6.72 -36.35 3.03
C LYS A 33 5.64 -36.51 1.95
N PHE A 34 5.34 -35.42 1.23
CA PHE A 34 4.44 -35.39 0.10
C PHE A 34 5.16 -35.41 -1.25
N GLY A 35 6.50 -35.58 -1.22
CA GLY A 35 7.32 -35.75 -2.40
C GLY A 35 7.96 -34.49 -2.96
N ALA A 36 8.01 -33.40 -2.19
CA ALA A 36 8.77 -32.21 -2.59
C ALA A 36 10.28 -32.52 -2.54
N ALA A 37 10.97 -32.23 -3.63
CA ALA A 37 12.41 -32.45 -3.76
C ALA A 37 13.22 -31.36 -3.03
N GLY A 38 12.83 -30.11 -3.21
CA GLY A 38 13.52 -28.95 -2.61
C GLY A 38 14.95 -28.81 -3.11
N ASP A 39 15.20 -29.12 -4.38
CA ASP A 39 16.51 -29.05 -5.04
C ASP A 39 16.69 -27.81 -5.93
N GLY A 40 15.63 -26.98 -6.04
CA GLY A 40 15.59 -25.78 -6.88
C GLY A 40 15.43 -26.04 -8.37
N GLN A 41 15.23 -27.28 -8.79
CA GLN A 41 15.13 -27.68 -10.20
C GLN A 41 13.83 -28.42 -10.50
N ALA A 42 13.47 -29.41 -9.68
CA ALA A 42 12.22 -30.12 -9.78
C ALA A 42 11.04 -29.20 -9.44
N LEU A 43 9.96 -29.23 -10.21
CA LEU A 43 8.76 -28.47 -9.92
C LEU A 43 8.00 -29.10 -8.74
N ASP A 44 8.09 -28.48 -7.57
CA ASP A 44 7.55 -28.97 -6.31
C ASP A 44 6.07 -28.59 -6.07
N THR A 45 5.46 -27.81 -6.97
CA THR A 45 4.09 -27.29 -6.83
C THR A 45 3.09 -28.38 -6.43
N ALA A 46 3.05 -29.49 -7.17
CA ALA A 46 2.08 -30.56 -6.91
C ALA A 46 2.31 -31.26 -5.55
N ALA A 47 3.57 -31.40 -5.12
CA ALA A 47 3.91 -32.00 -3.83
C ALA A 47 3.50 -31.09 -2.67
N ILE A 48 3.80 -29.80 -2.76
CA ILE A 48 3.42 -28.81 -1.76
C ILE A 48 1.89 -28.68 -1.71
N GLN A 49 1.22 -28.67 -2.86
CA GLN A 49 -0.24 -28.60 -2.91
C GLN A 49 -0.90 -29.81 -2.20
N ARG A 50 -0.36 -31.02 -2.37
CA ARG A 50 -0.85 -32.20 -1.63
C ARG A 50 -0.72 -32.03 -0.12
N ALA A 51 0.37 -31.41 0.37
CA ALA A 51 0.53 -31.15 1.79
C ALA A 51 -0.50 -30.11 2.30
N ILE A 52 -0.75 -29.05 1.52
CA ILE A 52 -1.77 -28.03 1.80
C ILE A 52 -3.17 -28.67 1.89
N ASP A 53 -3.53 -29.48 0.88
CA ASP A 53 -4.84 -30.11 0.81
C ASP A 53 -5.02 -31.16 1.92
N ALA A 54 -3.98 -31.91 2.29
CA ALA A 54 -3.99 -32.84 3.41
C ALA A 54 -4.17 -32.13 4.77
N ALA A 55 -3.50 -30.98 4.96
CA ALA A 55 -3.68 -30.19 6.17
C ALA A 55 -5.11 -29.67 6.29
N ALA A 56 -5.67 -29.14 5.19
CA ALA A 56 -7.05 -28.66 5.16
C ALA A 56 -8.06 -29.79 5.41
N ALA A 57 -7.89 -30.97 4.77
CA ALA A 57 -8.74 -32.13 4.99
C ALA A 57 -8.69 -32.66 6.44
N ALA A 58 -7.58 -32.45 7.13
CA ALA A 58 -7.43 -32.80 8.55
C ALA A 58 -8.05 -31.76 9.51
N GLY A 59 -8.68 -30.70 8.98
CA GLY A 59 -9.27 -29.61 9.76
C GLY A 59 -8.28 -28.55 10.19
N GLY A 60 -7.11 -28.46 9.55
CA GLY A 60 -6.05 -27.50 9.79
C GLY A 60 -4.73 -28.14 10.23
N GLY A 61 -3.73 -27.30 10.42
CA GLY A 61 -2.37 -27.67 10.84
C GLY A 61 -1.30 -26.86 10.16
N GLN A 62 -0.05 -27.12 10.48
CA GLN A 62 1.08 -26.44 9.88
C GLN A 62 1.55 -27.22 8.63
N VAL A 63 1.57 -26.52 7.49
CA VAL A 63 2.24 -27.01 6.28
C VAL A 63 3.69 -26.51 6.33
N LEU A 64 4.61 -27.43 6.61
CA LEU A 64 6.02 -27.10 6.83
C LEU A 64 6.82 -27.19 5.53
N VAL A 65 7.26 -26.04 5.03
CA VAL A 65 8.31 -25.93 4.00
C VAL A 65 9.67 -25.92 4.71
N ARG A 66 10.43 -26.99 4.60
CA ARG A 66 11.67 -27.17 5.36
C ARG A 66 12.78 -26.22 4.92
N GLY A 67 13.55 -25.77 5.89
CA GLY A 67 14.73 -24.94 5.70
C GLY A 67 15.90 -25.66 5.01
N GLY A 68 16.87 -24.83 4.57
CA GLY A 68 18.06 -25.29 3.87
C GLY A 68 17.80 -25.84 2.46
N ARG A 69 16.65 -25.50 1.85
CA ARG A 69 16.18 -26.02 0.56
C ARG A 69 15.53 -24.95 -0.29
N LYS A 70 15.54 -25.18 -1.62
CA LYS A 70 14.89 -24.33 -2.61
C LYS A 70 13.81 -25.11 -3.33
N TYR A 71 12.58 -24.65 -3.27
CA TYR A 71 11.43 -25.32 -3.88
C TYR A 71 10.96 -24.53 -5.10
N LEU A 72 11.13 -25.08 -6.30
CA LEU A 72 10.63 -24.47 -7.52
C LEU A 72 9.11 -24.63 -7.56
N VAL A 73 8.39 -23.51 -7.66
CA VAL A 73 6.93 -23.49 -7.58
C VAL A 73 6.30 -22.60 -8.66
N SER A 74 5.12 -22.99 -9.10
CA SER A 74 4.16 -22.12 -9.77
C SER A 74 3.06 -21.74 -8.76
N THR A 75 1.79 -21.65 -9.16
CA THR A 75 0.69 -21.28 -8.27
C THR A 75 0.39 -22.36 -7.22
N LEU A 76 0.41 -21.96 -5.96
CA LEU A 76 -0.07 -22.72 -4.81
C LEU A 76 -1.39 -22.13 -4.31
N VAL A 77 -2.41 -22.96 -4.13
CA VAL A 77 -3.73 -22.57 -3.64
C VAL A 77 -3.85 -22.90 -2.17
N LEU A 78 -3.75 -21.88 -1.33
CA LEU A 78 -3.84 -22.01 0.12
C LEU A 78 -5.28 -22.33 0.56
N ARG A 79 -5.46 -22.84 1.78
CA ARG A 79 -6.73 -23.29 2.34
C ARG A 79 -7.00 -22.67 3.71
N SER A 80 -8.24 -22.71 4.13
CA SER A 80 -8.67 -22.27 5.46
C SER A 80 -8.03 -23.09 6.58
N GLY A 81 -7.75 -22.44 7.70
CA GLY A 81 -7.34 -23.09 8.95
C GLY A 81 -5.90 -23.62 8.96
N ILE A 82 -5.10 -23.35 7.96
CA ILE A 82 -3.69 -23.79 7.93
C ILE A 82 -2.72 -22.68 8.33
N ASP A 83 -1.56 -23.08 8.81
CA ASP A 83 -0.36 -22.26 8.92
C ASP A 83 0.63 -22.72 7.82
N PHE A 84 0.76 -21.95 6.74
CA PHE A 84 1.76 -22.19 5.70
C PHE A 84 3.09 -21.61 6.19
N HIS A 85 3.96 -22.49 6.68
CA HIS A 85 5.17 -22.11 7.40
C HIS A 85 6.43 -22.33 6.57
N LEU A 86 7.11 -21.23 6.25
CA LEU A 86 8.43 -21.23 5.64
C LEU A 86 9.50 -21.25 6.75
N ALA A 87 10.09 -22.40 7.01
CA ALA A 87 11.14 -22.52 8.01
C ALA A 87 12.37 -21.64 7.66
N ASP A 88 13.23 -21.43 8.63
CA ASP A 88 14.47 -20.70 8.41
C ASP A 88 15.27 -21.31 7.24
N ASP A 89 15.85 -20.45 6.38
CA ASP A 89 16.54 -20.84 5.15
C ASP A 89 15.70 -21.65 4.12
N ALA A 90 14.38 -21.72 4.26
CA ALA A 90 13.52 -22.22 3.19
C ALA A 90 13.35 -21.14 2.11
N GLU A 91 13.48 -21.52 0.85
CA GLU A 91 13.23 -20.61 -0.28
C GLU A 91 12.20 -21.21 -1.23
N LEU A 92 11.07 -20.50 -1.45
CA LEU A 92 10.23 -20.75 -2.61
C LEU A 92 10.78 -19.99 -3.80
N LEU A 93 11.12 -20.71 -4.87
CA LEU A 93 11.66 -20.14 -6.10
C LEU A 93 10.57 -20.17 -7.17
N VAL A 94 10.17 -19.00 -7.68
CA VAL A 94 9.08 -18.87 -8.65
C VAL A 94 9.51 -19.42 -10.00
N SER A 95 8.70 -20.31 -10.61
CA SER A 95 8.94 -20.78 -11.98
C SER A 95 8.75 -19.65 -12.99
N THR A 96 9.70 -19.52 -13.90
CA THR A 96 9.64 -18.56 -15.01
C THR A 96 9.06 -19.18 -16.28
N ASN A 97 8.80 -20.48 -16.27
CA ASN A 97 8.14 -21.17 -17.38
C ASN A 97 6.62 -21.00 -17.29
N GLN A 98 6.04 -20.25 -18.21
CA GLN A 98 4.59 -20.00 -18.23
C GLN A 98 3.76 -21.28 -18.36
N ALA A 99 4.32 -22.35 -18.93
CA ALA A 99 3.62 -23.63 -19.06
C ALA A 99 3.38 -24.34 -17.71
N ASP A 100 4.08 -23.94 -16.64
CA ASP A 100 3.88 -24.48 -15.30
C ASP A 100 2.62 -23.90 -14.60
N TYR A 101 1.99 -22.90 -15.21
CA TYR A 101 0.84 -22.19 -14.66
C TYR A 101 -0.45 -22.60 -15.37
N SER A 102 -1.53 -22.69 -14.61
CA SER A 102 -2.87 -22.87 -15.18
C SER A 102 -3.30 -21.62 -15.95
N ALA A 103 -4.15 -21.78 -16.93
CA ALA A 103 -4.72 -20.65 -17.67
C ALA A 103 -5.41 -19.67 -16.73
N GLY A 104 -5.05 -18.38 -16.82
CA GLY A 104 -5.59 -17.32 -15.97
C GLY A 104 -4.97 -17.23 -14.56
N ALA A 105 -3.93 -18.00 -14.25
CA ALA A 105 -3.20 -17.85 -13.00
C ALA A 105 -2.48 -16.48 -12.97
N ASP A 106 -2.71 -15.71 -11.91
CA ASP A 106 -2.15 -14.36 -11.74
C ASP A 106 -1.28 -14.21 -10.48
N GLY A 107 -1.16 -15.28 -9.66
CA GLY A 107 -0.38 -15.24 -8.42
C GLY A 107 0.30 -16.56 -8.06
N ILE A 108 1.28 -16.48 -7.18
CA ILE A 108 2.05 -17.63 -6.67
C ILE A 108 1.36 -18.23 -5.45
N LEU A 109 1.18 -17.48 -4.39
CA LEU A 109 0.39 -17.88 -3.23
C LEU A 109 -0.99 -17.27 -3.35
N THR A 110 -1.98 -18.11 -3.62
CA THR A 110 -3.35 -17.66 -3.88
C THR A 110 -4.33 -18.25 -2.89
N CYS A 111 -5.37 -17.51 -2.59
CA CYS A 111 -6.51 -17.99 -1.81
C CYS A 111 -7.76 -17.19 -2.15
N ASN A 112 -8.92 -17.85 -2.11
CA ASN A 112 -10.20 -17.18 -2.27
C ASN A 112 -11.20 -17.70 -1.22
N GLY A 113 -11.67 -16.79 -0.36
CA GLY A 113 -12.63 -17.09 0.70
C GLY A 113 -12.06 -17.90 1.87
N CYS A 114 -10.75 -17.86 2.10
CA CYS A 114 -10.14 -18.56 3.22
C CYS A 114 -10.50 -17.91 4.57
N THR A 115 -10.66 -18.74 5.59
CA THR A 115 -10.82 -18.30 6.97
C THR A 115 -9.68 -18.81 7.83
N ASN A 116 -9.18 -17.94 8.74
CA ASN A 116 -8.10 -18.28 9.67
C ASN A 116 -6.87 -18.86 8.96
N LEU A 117 -6.41 -18.17 7.92
CA LEU A 117 -5.18 -18.51 7.19
C LEU A 117 -4.00 -17.80 7.82
N LYS A 118 -2.95 -18.56 8.12
CA LYS A 118 -1.68 -18.03 8.54
C LYS A 118 -0.59 -18.34 7.52
N ILE A 119 0.29 -17.37 7.28
CA ILE A 119 1.52 -17.51 6.51
C ILE A 119 2.65 -17.02 7.43
N SER A 120 3.60 -17.87 7.75
CA SER A 120 4.57 -17.58 8.83
C SER A 120 5.96 -18.14 8.56
N GLY A 121 6.88 -17.80 9.45
CA GLY A 121 8.27 -18.28 9.44
C GLY A 121 9.24 -17.22 8.96
N THR A 122 10.53 -17.57 8.93
CA THR A 122 11.63 -16.67 8.55
C THR A 122 12.22 -16.99 7.18
N GLY A 123 11.63 -17.96 6.47
CA GLY A 123 12.01 -18.31 5.11
C GLY A 123 11.63 -17.24 4.08
N SER A 124 11.92 -17.52 2.82
CA SER A 124 11.81 -16.53 1.75
C SER A 124 11.06 -17.02 0.52
N ILE A 125 10.55 -16.04 -0.25
CA ILE A 125 9.96 -16.24 -1.58
C ILE A 125 10.73 -15.37 -2.56
N ASN A 126 11.33 -15.98 -3.57
CA ASN A 126 12.08 -15.31 -4.63
C ASN A 126 11.25 -15.31 -5.92
N GLY A 127 10.72 -14.14 -6.27
CA GLY A 127 9.87 -13.93 -7.45
C GLY A 127 10.62 -13.95 -8.77
N ARG A 128 11.97 -13.86 -8.77
CA ARG A 128 12.83 -13.88 -9.96
C ARG A 128 12.47 -12.79 -10.99
N ALA A 129 12.12 -11.60 -10.52
CA ALA A 129 11.58 -10.49 -11.34
C ALA A 129 12.31 -10.29 -12.66
N LEU A 130 13.64 -10.24 -12.64
CA LEU A 130 14.43 -9.90 -13.84
C LEU A 130 14.30 -10.95 -14.96
N GLU A 131 13.94 -12.17 -14.64
CA GLU A 131 13.72 -13.23 -15.63
C GLU A 131 12.37 -13.10 -16.37
N PHE A 132 11.48 -12.23 -15.87
CA PHE A 132 10.23 -11.85 -16.54
C PHE A 132 10.36 -10.55 -17.36
N MET A 133 11.53 -9.91 -17.31
CA MET A 133 11.78 -8.66 -18.02
C MET A 133 12.33 -8.94 -19.43
N THR A 134 12.05 -8.01 -20.35
CA THR A 134 12.44 -8.13 -21.76
C THR A 134 13.62 -7.24 -22.14
N GLY A 135 14.01 -6.31 -21.25
CA GLY A 135 15.13 -5.41 -21.46
C GLY A 135 15.11 -4.23 -20.49
N PHE A 136 16.22 -3.54 -20.35
CA PHE A 136 16.37 -2.38 -19.48
C PHE A 136 16.45 -1.10 -20.31
N ASP A 137 15.59 -0.13 -20.00
CA ASP A 137 15.63 1.22 -20.55
C ASP A 137 16.57 2.07 -19.68
N ARG A 138 17.73 2.42 -20.23
CA ARG A 138 18.76 3.16 -19.49
C ARG A 138 18.40 4.62 -19.24
N GLU A 139 17.66 5.24 -20.17
CA GLU A 139 17.23 6.63 -20.03
C GLU A 139 16.07 6.75 -19.02
N GLY A 140 15.13 5.83 -19.08
CA GLY A 140 14.02 5.74 -18.15
C GLY A 140 14.36 5.08 -16.82
N GLU A 141 15.55 4.49 -16.69
CA GLU A 141 15.97 3.72 -15.50
C GLU A 141 14.90 2.70 -15.05
N ILE A 142 14.32 1.98 -16.02
CA ILE A 142 13.18 1.10 -15.81
C ILE A 142 13.29 -0.16 -16.66
N TRP A 143 12.91 -1.29 -16.10
CA TRP A 143 12.80 -2.53 -16.85
C TRP A 143 11.53 -2.57 -17.69
N ARG A 144 11.67 -3.05 -18.93
CA ARG A 144 10.55 -3.41 -19.80
C ARG A 144 10.14 -4.84 -19.50
N PHE A 145 8.85 -5.10 -19.44
CA PHE A 145 8.32 -6.39 -19.01
C PHE A 145 7.58 -7.13 -20.13
N GLY A 146 7.52 -8.47 -19.99
CA GLY A 146 6.72 -9.34 -20.84
C GLY A 146 5.24 -9.33 -20.48
N ALA A 147 4.42 -10.02 -21.28
CA ALA A 147 2.98 -10.09 -21.05
C ALA A 147 2.59 -10.87 -19.79
N PHE A 148 3.40 -11.85 -19.38
CA PHE A 148 3.17 -12.67 -18.21
C PHE A 148 4.09 -12.27 -17.07
N ARG A 149 3.49 -11.85 -15.96
CA ARG A 149 4.16 -11.51 -14.70
C ARG A 149 3.24 -11.88 -13.53
N PRO A 150 3.51 -12.95 -12.76
CA PRO A 150 2.66 -13.28 -11.62
C PRO A 150 2.90 -12.33 -10.45
N LYS A 151 1.84 -12.04 -9.68
CA LYS A 151 1.95 -11.45 -8.34
C LYS A 151 2.51 -12.49 -7.37
N ILE A 152 3.15 -12.06 -6.29
CA ILE A 152 3.60 -13.01 -5.26
C ILE A 152 2.41 -13.53 -4.47
N PHE A 153 1.53 -12.64 -3.99
CA PHE A 153 0.32 -13.02 -3.26
C PHE A 153 -0.92 -12.47 -3.94
N VAL A 154 -1.96 -13.31 -4.05
CA VAL A 154 -3.31 -12.92 -4.44
C VAL A 154 -4.29 -13.54 -3.45
N LEU A 155 -4.65 -12.78 -2.43
CA LEU A 155 -5.50 -13.24 -1.34
C LEU A 155 -6.84 -12.51 -1.42
N THR A 156 -7.89 -13.26 -1.79
CA THR A 156 -9.21 -12.67 -2.07
C THR A 156 -10.23 -13.12 -1.03
N ALA A 157 -11.02 -12.17 -0.52
CA ALA A 157 -12.15 -12.41 0.39
C ALA A 157 -11.82 -13.30 1.60
N CYS A 158 -10.60 -13.17 2.12
CA CYS A 158 -10.15 -13.91 3.30
C CYS A 158 -10.63 -13.24 4.60
N GLN A 159 -10.91 -14.04 5.63
CA GLN A 159 -11.26 -13.57 6.97
C GLN A 159 -10.31 -14.17 8.02
N GLY A 160 -9.71 -13.30 8.84
CA GLY A 160 -8.73 -13.74 9.82
C GLY A 160 -7.42 -14.18 9.15
N LEU A 161 -6.83 -13.28 8.39
CA LEU A 161 -5.55 -13.50 7.71
C LEU A 161 -4.39 -13.00 8.58
N GLU A 162 -3.36 -13.82 8.77
CA GLU A 162 -2.15 -13.45 9.50
C GLU A 162 -0.91 -13.76 8.65
N ILE A 163 -0.07 -12.75 8.38
CA ILE A 163 1.19 -12.89 7.64
C ILE A 163 2.31 -12.35 8.51
N ARG A 164 3.28 -13.21 8.90
CA ARG A 164 4.33 -12.85 9.85
C ARG A 164 5.73 -13.29 9.42
N ASP A 165 6.68 -12.39 9.65
CA ASP A 165 8.14 -12.60 9.69
C ASP A 165 8.77 -13.09 8.39
N ILE A 166 7.98 -13.47 7.39
CA ILE A 166 8.50 -13.95 6.09
C ILE A 166 9.23 -12.84 5.33
N THR A 167 10.14 -13.27 4.48
CA THR A 167 10.76 -12.40 3.48
C THR A 167 10.21 -12.75 2.09
N PHE A 168 9.86 -11.76 1.29
CA PHE A 168 9.70 -12.00 -0.14
C PHE A 168 10.36 -10.89 -0.94
N GLY A 169 10.70 -11.20 -2.18
CA GLY A 169 11.32 -10.20 -3.03
C GLY A 169 11.43 -10.64 -4.48
N GLN A 170 12.07 -9.78 -5.29
CA GLN A 170 12.16 -10.00 -6.72
C GLN A 170 10.77 -10.24 -7.34
N ALA A 171 9.75 -9.53 -6.86
CA ALA A 171 8.40 -9.63 -7.38
C ALA A 171 8.38 -9.10 -8.82
N PRO A 172 7.90 -9.90 -9.80
CA PRO A 172 7.79 -9.43 -11.17
C PRO A 172 6.62 -8.49 -11.40
N PHE A 173 5.65 -8.48 -10.48
CA PHE A 173 4.48 -7.62 -10.42
C PHE A 173 4.13 -7.37 -8.95
N TRP A 174 2.91 -6.97 -8.58
CA TRP A 174 2.51 -6.66 -7.20
C TRP A 174 2.97 -7.71 -6.19
N GLY A 175 3.44 -7.24 -5.04
CA GLY A 175 3.92 -8.10 -3.96
C GLY A 175 2.80 -8.78 -3.20
N LEU A 176 2.22 -8.10 -2.22
CA LEU A 176 1.15 -8.61 -1.37
C LEU A 176 -0.19 -7.93 -1.71
N HIS A 177 -0.95 -8.51 -2.62
CA HIS A 177 -2.29 -8.05 -2.98
C HIS A 177 -3.36 -8.78 -2.16
N MET A 178 -4.12 -8.03 -1.39
CA MET A 178 -5.25 -8.50 -0.58
C MET A 178 -6.52 -7.82 -1.08
N LEU A 179 -7.46 -8.59 -1.63
CA LEU A 179 -8.71 -8.08 -2.20
C LEU A 179 -9.91 -8.48 -1.35
N GLY A 180 -10.63 -7.51 -0.76
CA GLY A 180 -11.84 -7.77 0.02
C GLY A 180 -11.60 -8.62 1.27
N CYS A 181 -10.42 -8.55 1.86
CA CYS A 181 -10.06 -9.29 3.07
C CYS A 181 -10.48 -8.52 4.33
N GLU A 182 -10.81 -9.27 5.39
CA GLU A 182 -11.22 -8.71 6.68
C GLU A 182 -10.43 -9.34 7.83
N HIS A 183 -10.19 -8.54 8.90
CA HIS A 183 -9.44 -8.95 10.09
C HIS A 183 -8.04 -9.47 9.72
N VAL A 184 -7.23 -8.59 9.15
CA VAL A 184 -5.91 -8.91 8.60
C VAL A 184 -4.81 -8.35 9.51
N LEU A 185 -3.79 -9.17 9.76
CA LEU A 185 -2.55 -8.76 10.40
C LEU A 185 -1.36 -9.08 9.49
N VAL A 186 -0.60 -8.05 9.13
CA VAL A 186 0.71 -8.17 8.48
C VAL A 186 1.76 -7.63 9.44
N ASP A 187 2.66 -8.46 9.92
CA ASP A 187 3.60 -8.10 10.98
C ASP A 187 5.02 -8.62 10.70
N GLY A 188 5.99 -7.73 10.73
CA GLY A 188 7.41 -8.08 10.66
C GLY A 188 7.91 -8.61 9.32
N ILE A 189 7.15 -8.49 8.24
CA ILE A 189 7.57 -8.97 6.93
C ILE A 189 8.67 -8.08 6.32
N LYS A 190 9.50 -8.72 5.50
CA LYS A 190 10.54 -8.01 4.73
C LYS A 190 10.28 -8.16 3.24
N ILE A 191 10.27 -7.03 2.52
CA ILE A 191 10.10 -6.99 1.08
C ILE A 191 11.40 -6.51 0.44
N ARG A 192 11.91 -7.23 -0.55
CA ARG A 192 13.19 -6.97 -1.21
C ARG A 192 13.05 -7.05 -2.73
N ASN A 193 12.29 -6.13 -3.28
CA ASN A 193 12.11 -6.01 -4.73
C ASN A 193 13.22 -5.17 -5.37
N GLN A 194 13.34 -5.26 -6.69
CA GLN A 194 14.21 -4.39 -7.47
C GLN A 194 13.57 -2.99 -7.60
N LEU A 195 14.36 -1.95 -7.35
CA LEU A 195 13.88 -0.56 -7.46
C LEU A 195 13.51 -0.15 -8.90
N ASP A 196 14.06 -0.85 -9.91
CA ASP A 196 13.89 -0.50 -11.32
C ASP A 196 12.81 -1.34 -12.02
N VAL A 197 12.18 -2.28 -11.34
CA VAL A 197 11.08 -3.08 -11.87
C VAL A 197 9.75 -2.34 -11.62
N PRO A 198 8.99 -2.01 -12.67
CA PRO A 198 7.72 -1.31 -12.51
C PRO A 198 6.62 -2.24 -11.96
N ASN A 199 5.67 -1.66 -11.26
CA ASN A 199 4.52 -2.34 -10.66
C ASN A 199 4.91 -3.45 -9.67
N CYS A 200 6.07 -3.38 -9.04
CA CYS A 200 6.44 -4.30 -7.97
C CYS A 200 6.13 -3.67 -6.61
N ASP A 201 4.86 -3.29 -6.43
CA ASP A 201 4.31 -2.71 -5.22
C ASP A 201 4.64 -3.58 -3.98
N GLY A 202 4.70 -2.99 -2.82
CA GLY A 202 4.95 -3.71 -1.59
C GLY A 202 3.71 -4.41 -1.05
N ILE A 203 2.76 -3.63 -0.50
CA ILE A 203 1.54 -4.15 0.13
C ILE A 203 0.32 -3.35 -0.34
N ASP A 204 -0.66 -4.06 -0.90
CA ASP A 204 -1.87 -3.52 -1.52
C ASP A 204 -3.14 -4.04 -0.83
N PRO A 205 -3.62 -3.44 0.28
CA PRO A 205 -4.96 -3.69 0.77
C PRO A 205 -5.98 -3.02 -0.16
N ASP A 206 -6.78 -3.83 -0.84
CA ASP A 206 -7.76 -3.46 -1.85
C ASP A 206 -9.14 -3.90 -1.38
N HIS A 207 -10.07 -2.97 -1.16
CA HIS A 207 -11.37 -3.24 -0.55
C HIS A 207 -11.29 -4.00 0.79
N CYS A 208 -10.23 -3.80 1.56
CA CYS A 208 -9.99 -4.50 2.82
C CYS A 208 -10.56 -3.75 4.02
N ARG A 209 -10.93 -4.47 5.08
CA ARG A 209 -11.42 -3.91 6.33
C ARG A 209 -10.73 -4.54 7.54
N ASP A 210 -10.56 -3.72 8.60
CA ASP A 210 -9.95 -4.17 9.86
C ASP A 210 -8.54 -4.74 9.63
N VAL A 211 -7.64 -3.91 9.08
CA VAL A 211 -6.28 -4.31 8.69
C VAL A 211 -5.26 -3.63 9.58
N GLU A 212 -4.33 -4.38 10.11
CA GLU A 212 -3.12 -3.86 10.75
C GLU A 212 -1.87 -4.31 9.97
N ILE A 213 -1.06 -3.34 9.51
CA ILE A 213 0.25 -3.56 8.87
C ILE A 213 1.29 -2.89 9.77
N ARG A 214 2.28 -3.67 10.24
CA ARG A 214 3.26 -3.11 11.18
C ARG A 214 4.63 -3.78 11.12
N ASN A 215 5.64 -3.05 11.60
CA ASN A 215 7.01 -3.54 11.74
C ASN A 215 7.60 -4.08 10.42
N CYS A 216 7.10 -3.60 9.28
CA CYS A 216 7.53 -4.07 7.96
C CYS A 216 8.73 -3.27 7.45
N ASP A 217 9.63 -3.96 6.74
CA ASP A 217 10.80 -3.35 6.11
C ASP A 217 10.73 -3.60 4.59
N ILE A 218 10.43 -2.53 3.84
CA ILE A 218 9.99 -2.61 2.44
C ILE A 218 10.98 -1.90 1.54
N VAL A 219 11.47 -2.62 0.54
CA VAL A 219 12.18 -2.08 -0.63
C VAL A 219 11.43 -2.54 -1.87
N CYS A 220 10.90 -1.60 -2.66
CA CYS A 220 10.14 -1.91 -3.88
C CYS A 220 10.33 -0.81 -4.95
N GLY A 221 10.02 -1.12 -6.20
CA GLY A 221 10.17 -0.17 -7.31
C GLY A 221 8.93 0.70 -7.52
N ASP A 222 7.76 0.22 -7.09
CA ASP A 222 6.48 0.95 -7.18
C ASP A 222 5.97 1.29 -5.78
N ASP A 223 4.66 1.51 -5.56
CA ASP A 223 4.10 1.96 -4.30
C ASP A 223 4.52 1.09 -3.09
N GLY A 224 4.93 1.72 -1.99
CA GLY A 224 5.37 1.00 -0.80
C GLY A 224 4.23 0.28 -0.08
N ILE A 225 3.30 1.05 0.49
CA ILE A 225 2.03 0.56 1.03
C ILE A 225 0.92 1.43 0.44
N VAL A 226 -0.01 0.80 -0.28
CA VAL A 226 -1.06 1.54 -0.99
C VAL A 226 -2.44 0.95 -0.78
N VAL A 227 -3.33 1.75 -0.19
CA VAL A 227 -4.74 1.38 -0.01
C VAL A 227 -5.51 1.69 -1.29
N LYS A 228 -6.19 0.69 -1.83
CA LYS A 228 -6.91 0.76 -3.10
C LYS A 228 -8.39 0.39 -2.93
N ALA A 229 -9.20 0.78 -3.90
CA ALA A 229 -10.52 0.26 -4.17
C ALA A 229 -10.64 0.08 -5.68
N THR A 230 -10.16 -1.06 -6.19
CA THR A 230 -10.08 -1.34 -7.63
C THR A 230 -11.43 -1.75 -8.20
N ARG A 231 -11.65 -1.48 -9.50
CA ARG A 231 -12.88 -1.90 -10.17
C ARG A 231 -12.95 -3.41 -10.31
N GLN A 232 -13.93 -4.02 -9.68
CA GLN A 232 -14.12 -5.46 -9.63
C GLN A 232 -15.47 -5.88 -10.22
N PRO A 233 -15.60 -7.13 -10.71
CA PRO A 233 -16.89 -7.66 -11.19
C PRO A 233 -17.97 -7.74 -10.11
N ARG A 234 -17.57 -7.93 -8.84
CA ARG A 234 -18.47 -7.89 -7.69
C ARG A 234 -18.10 -6.75 -6.76
N ASN A 235 -19.08 -6.26 -6.01
CA ASN A 235 -18.83 -5.27 -4.97
C ASN A 235 -18.21 -5.95 -3.73
N TYR A 236 -17.05 -5.43 -3.29
CA TYR A 236 -16.40 -5.83 -2.04
C TYR A 236 -16.61 -4.80 -0.92
N GLY A 237 -17.19 -3.62 -1.24
CA GLY A 237 -17.38 -2.52 -0.31
C GLY A 237 -16.12 -1.65 -0.14
N PRO A 238 -16.14 -0.70 0.80
CA PRO A 238 -15.05 0.24 1.00
C PRO A 238 -13.78 -0.42 1.53
N SER A 239 -12.64 0.25 1.34
CA SER A 239 -11.43 0.01 2.14
C SER A 239 -11.52 0.85 3.41
N ALA A 240 -11.56 0.20 4.58
CA ALA A 240 -11.83 0.90 5.83
C ALA A 240 -11.14 0.30 7.05
N ASN A 241 -10.92 1.14 8.07
CA ASN A 241 -10.32 0.76 9.35
C ASN A 241 -8.95 0.07 9.16
N ILE A 242 -8.03 0.77 8.50
CA ILE A 242 -6.67 0.27 8.20
C ILE A 242 -5.65 1.09 8.98
N THR A 243 -4.79 0.42 9.72
CA THR A 243 -3.67 1.04 10.43
C THR A 243 -2.35 0.51 9.90
N VAL A 244 -1.48 1.42 9.45
CA VAL A 244 -0.11 1.15 9.04
C VAL A 244 0.83 1.84 10.02
N ARG A 245 1.73 1.10 10.66
CA ARG A 245 2.62 1.68 11.65
C ARG A 245 3.99 1.01 11.77
N ASP A 246 4.94 1.78 12.25
CA ASP A 246 6.28 1.28 12.59
C ASP A 246 6.98 0.61 11.39
N CYS A 247 6.73 1.11 10.15
CA CYS A 247 7.28 0.58 8.91
C CYS A 247 8.42 1.46 8.39
N THR A 248 9.39 0.80 7.73
CA THR A 248 10.48 1.46 6.99
C THR A 248 10.32 1.14 5.50
N ILE A 249 10.37 2.17 4.64
CA ILE A 249 10.05 2.03 3.22
C ILE A 249 11.14 2.71 2.38
N GLN A 250 11.58 2.02 1.34
CA GLN A 250 12.35 2.61 0.24
C GLN A 250 11.66 2.25 -1.08
N THR A 251 11.35 3.26 -1.88
CA THR A 251 10.67 3.04 -3.17
C THR A 251 11.05 4.10 -4.20
N LYS A 252 10.82 3.82 -5.49
CA LYS A 252 10.87 4.84 -6.57
C LYS A 252 9.52 5.51 -6.82
N ASP A 253 8.41 5.01 -6.30
CA ASP A 253 7.10 5.65 -6.41
C ASP A 253 6.64 6.20 -5.05
N SER A 254 5.40 6.03 -4.65
CA SER A 254 4.86 6.62 -3.43
C SER A 254 5.12 5.73 -2.22
N ALA A 255 5.55 6.32 -1.11
CA ALA A 255 5.85 5.53 0.08
C ALA A 255 4.57 5.05 0.79
N LEU A 256 3.67 5.97 1.14
CA LEU A 256 2.39 5.72 1.78
C LEU A 256 1.29 6.37 0.94
N LYS A 257 0.37 5.56 0.43
CA LYS A 257 -0.55 6.01 -0.62
C LYS A 257 -1.98 5.52 -0.43
N ILE A 258 -2.93 6.31 -0.90
CA ILE A 258 -4.31 5.95 -1.17
C ILE A 258 -4.59 6.21 -2.65
N GLY A 259 -5.11 5.19 -3.36
CA GLY A 259 -5.41 5.26 -4.80
C GLY A 259 -4.28 4.69 -5.69
N THR A 260 -4.29 4.89 -7.00
CA THR A 260 -5.21 5.71 -7.82
C THR A 260 -6.60 5.11 -8.03
N GLU A 261 -6.73 3.80 -7.80
CA GLU A 261 -8.00 3.11 -7.92
C GLU A 261 -8.85 3.39 -6.67
N THR A 262 -9.95 4.11 -6.86
CA THR A 262 -10.83 4.64 -5.81
C THR A 262 -12.30 4.58 -6.26
N VAL A 263 -12.72 3.42 -6.80
CA VAL A 263 -14.10 3.25 -7.29
C VAL A 263 -15.14 3.12 -6.17
N ASP A 264 -14.66 2.85 -4.94
CA ASP A 264 -15.47 2.81 -3.72
C ASP A 264 -14.79 3.69 -2.66
N ASP A 265 -15.47 3.96 -1.55
CA ASP A 265 -14.94 4.79 -0.48
C ASP A 265 -13.70 4.18 0.16
N VAL A 266 -12.76 5.05 0.57
CA VAL A 266 -11.58 4.70 1.38
C VAL A 266 -11.59 5.60 2.61
N HIS A 267 -11.77 5.03 3.80
CA HIS A 267 -11.93 5.81 5.00
C HIS A 267 -11.41 5.15 6.27
N ASP A 268 -11.25 5.95 7.33
CA ASP A 268 -10.72 5.48 8.62
C ASP A 268 -9.32 4.84 8.46
N ILE A 269 -8.42 5.54 7.75
CA ILE A 269 -7.06 5.06 7.49
C ILE A 269 -6.07 5.84 8.34
N ARG A 270 -5.15 5.13 8.98
CA ARG A 270 -4.08 5.71 9.77
C ARG A 270 -2.72 5.21 9.33
N PHE A 271 -1.81 6.17 9.08
CA PHE A 271 -0.39 5.92 8.87
C PHE A 271 0.39 6.59 9.99
N GLU A 272 1.17 5.84 10.75
CA GLU A 272 1.86 6.42 11.91
C GLU A 272 3.24 5.81 12.16
N ARG A 273 4.16 6.61 12.68
CA ARG A 273 5.53 6.22 13.07
C ARG A 273 6.28 5.45 11.96
N CYS A 274 6.12 5.90 10.72
CA CYS A 274 6.80 5.32 9.56
C CYS A 274 7.98 6.18 9.13
N ARG A 275 8.92 5.53 8.44
CA ARG A 275 10.05 6.20 7.80
C ARG A 275 10.11 5.80 6.33
N ALA A 276 10.38 6.78 5.46
CA ALA A 276 10.56 6.49 4.05
C ALA A 276 11.75 7.23 3.45
N SER A 277 12.32 6.66 2.39
CA SER A 277 13.45 7.26 1.69
C SER A 277 13.39 7.07 0.19
N SER A 278 13.91 8.07 -0.52
CA SER A 278 14.09 8.04 -2.00
C SER A 278 12.80 7.85 -2.81
N CYS A 279 11.64 8.12 -2.21
CA CYS A 279 10.36 8.01 -2.91
C CYS A 279 10.10 9.18 -3.88
N CYS A 280 9.28 8.97 -4.92
CA CYS A 280 8.78 10.05 -5.75
C CYS A 280 7.76 10.91 -5.03
N ARG A 281 6.98 10.33 -4.11
CA ARG A 281 6.02 11.00 -3.24
C ARG A 281 6.09 10.42 -1.83
N GLY A 282 6.12 11.27 -0.82
CA GLY A 282 6.14 10.82 0.57
C GLY A 282 4.76 10.32 1.04
N LEU A 283 3.81 11.24 1.19
CA LEU A 283 2.44 10.96 1.59
C LEU A 283 1.50 11.30 0.44
N THR A 284 0.63 10.35 0.06
CA THR A 284 -0.11 10.48 -1.19
C THR A 284 -1.58 10.11 -1.05
N ILE A 285 -2.47 10.96 -1.56
CA ILE A 285 -3.86 10.63 -1.88
C ILE A 285 -4.09 11.01 -3.34
N GLN A 286 -4.32 10.03 -4.19
CA GLN A 286 -4.64 10.24 -5.60
C GLN A 286 -6.04 9.74 -5.89
N LEU A 287 -7.04 10.58 -5.69
CA LEU A 287 -8.43 10.29 -6.00
C LEU A 287 -8.68 10.50 -7.50
N ARG A 288 -9.10 9.45 -8.18
CA ARG A 288 -9.29 9.44 -9.65
C ARG A 288 -10.65 8.91 -10.09
N ASP A 289 -11.37 8.21 -9.21
CA ASP A 289 -12.64 7.55 -9.49
C ASP A 289 -13.75 8.07 -8.56
N GLU A 290 -14.92 7.45 -8.61
CA GLU A 290 -16.15 7.93 -8.00
C GLU A 290 -16.28 7.79 -6.48
N GLY A 291 -15.43 7.01 -5.81
CA GLY A 291 -15.43 6.85 -4.34
C GLY A 291 -14.87 8.08 -3.62
N ASN A 292 -15.15 8.21 -2.34
CA ASN A 292 -14.62 9.28 -1.50
C ASN A 292 -13.45 8.80 -0.67
N VAL A 293 -12.55 9.73 -0.30
CA VAL A 293 -11.43 9.47 0.62
C VAL A 293 -11.58 10.40 1.81
N TYR A 294 -11.82 9.84 3.00
CA TYR A 294 -12.08 10.67 4.18
C TYR A 294 -11.66 10.00 5.50
N ASN A 295 -11.54 10.82 6.53
CA ASN A 295 -11.06 10.41 7.86
C ASN A 295 -9.69 9.73 7.79
N ILE A 296 -8.70 10.47 7.26
CA ILE A 296 -7.34 9.99 7.03
C ILE A 296 -6.39 10.68 8.00
N ASP A 297 -5.52 9.91 8.65
CA ASP A 297 -4.55 10.41 9.62
C ASP A 297 -3.12 9.98 9.25
N PHE A 298 -2.26 10.95 8.93
CA PHE A 298 -0.81 10.76 8.76
C PHE A 298 -0.10 11.42 9.93
N ARG A 299 0.65 10.67 10.74
CA ARG A 299 1.32 11.25 11.90
C ARG A 299 2.63 10.60 12.27
N ASP A 300 3.54 11.40 12.85
CA ASP A 300 4.84 10.92 13.32
C ASP A 300 5.67 10.25 12.21
N ILE A 301 5.72 10.85 11.00
CA ILE A 301 6.37 10.27 9.83
C ILE A 301 7.56 11.11 9.41
N GLN A 302 8.66 10.44 9.08
CA GLN A 302 9.87 11.07 8.55
C GLN A 302 10.20 10.50 7.18
N PHE A 303 10.46 11.36 6.18
CA PHE A 303 10.80 10.88 4.84
C PHE A 303 11.65 11.83 4.00
N THR A 304 12.20 11.25 2.92
CA THR A 304 12.83 12.02 1.82
C THR A 304 12.14 11.67 0.51
N SER A 305 11.74 12.68 -0.26
CA SER A 305 11.16 12.50 -1.60
C SER A 305 11.95 13.27 -2.66
N GLN A 306 12.12 12.65 -3.81
CA GLN A 306 13.01 13.13 -4.87
C GLN A 306 12.44 12.85 -6.25
N TYR A 307 12.90 13.64 -7.24
CA TYR A 307 12.62 13.32 -8.63
C TYR A 307 13.26 11.98 -9.01
N GLN A 308 12.60 11.28 -9.91
CA GLN A 308 13.10 10.09 -10.60
C GLN A 308 13.06 10.32 -12.11
N ALA A 309 13.58 9.39 -12.89
CA ALA A 309 13.53 9.43 -14.35
C ALA A 309 12.09 9.56 -14.88
N ALA A 310 11.93 10.06 -16.10
CA ALA A 310 10.65 10.48 -16.65
C ALA A 310 9.51 9.43 -16.64
N PRO A 311 9.74 8.12 -16.87
CA PRO A 311 8.69 7.11 -16.82
C PRO A 311 8.05 6.94 -15.44
N TRP A 312 8.81 7.14 -14.35
CA TRP A 312 8.31 7.00 -12.99
C TRP A 312 7.27 8.07 -12.67
N TRP A 313 6.26 7.71 -11.89
CA TRP A 313 5.20 8.62 -11.48
C TRP A 313 5.58 9.36 -10.21
N GLY A 314 5.21 10.65 -10.14
CA GLY A 314 5.67 11.54 -9.10
C GLY A 314 6.85 12.40 -9.52
N ARG A 315 7.02 13.50 -8.83
CA ARG A 315 8.06 14.50 -9.13
C ARG A 315 8.70 15.05 -7.86
N GLY A 316 8.94 14.18 -6.88
CA GLY A 316 9.58 14.56 -5.63
C GLY A 316 8.67 15.32 -4.66
N GLU A 317 7.34 15.20 -4.82
CA GLU A 317 6.40 15.87 -3.93
C GLU A 317 6.53 15.33 -2.50
N ALA A 318 6.61 16.23 -1.53
CA ALA A 318 6.60 15.85 -0.13
C ALA A 318 5.27 15.18 0.25
N ILE A 319 4.18 15.88 -0.01
CA ILE A 319 2.81 15.44 0.21
C ILE A 319 2.06 15.73 -1.10
N SER A 320 1.25 14.79 -1.55
CA SER A 320 0.47 14.97 -2.79
C SER A 320 -0.95 14.47 -2.61
N PHE A 321 -1.87 15.38 -2.31
CA PHE A 321 -3.31 15.10 -2.25
C PHE A 321 -3.98 15.70 -3.47
N THR A 322 -4.46 14.84 -4.37
CA THR A 322 -5.05 15.29 -5.62
C THR A 322 -6.40 14.63 -5.89
N SER A 323 -7.40 15.46 -6.21
CA SER A 323 -8.73 15.00 -6.61
C SER A 323 -9.00 15.45 -8.04
N ILE A 324 -8.62 14.60 -9.00
CA ILE A 324 -8.63 14.91 -10.44
C ILE A 324 -9.21 13.70 -11.19
N PRO A 325 -10.28 13.82 -11.99
CA PRO A 325 -10.85 12.68 -12.69
C PRO A 325 -9.90 12.10 -13.75
N ARG A 326 -10.10 10.84 -14.11
CA ARG A 326 -9.27 10.17 -15.14
C ARG A 326 -9.44 10.80 -16.52
N VAL A 327 -10.61 11.27 -16.84
CA VAL A 327 -10.96 11.93 -18.11
C VAL A 327 -11.81 13.17 -17.88
N ALA A 328 -11.80 14.10 -18.83
CA ALA A 328 -12.64 15.29 -18.76
C ALA A 328 -14.14 14.92 -18.63
N GLY A 329 -14.83 15.56 -17.71
CA GLY A 329 -16.23 15.25 -17.39
C GLY A 329 -16.45 13.91 -16.71
N GLY A 330 -15.38 13.17 -16.37
CA GLY A 330 -15.45 11.93 -15.60
C GLY A 330 -15.92 12.21 -14.16
N LYS A 331 -16.58 11.23 -13.56
CA LYS A 331 -16.93 11.30 -12.14
C LYS A 331 -15.68 11.11 -11.28
N VAL A 332 -15.56 11.91 -10.26
CA VAL A 332 -14.56 11.80 -9.21
C VAL A 332 -15.22 12.15 -7.89
N GLY A 333 -14.91 11.39 -6.84
CA GLY A 333 -15.42 11.65 -5.49
C GLY A 333 -14.76 12.86 -4.83
N GLY A 334 -14.82 12.92 -3.50
CA GLY A 334 -14.24 14.00 -2.71
C GLY A 334 -13.16 13.49 -1.76
N ILE A 335 -12.17 14.36 -1.47
CA ILE A 335 -11.22 14.17 -0.37
C ILE A 335 -11.61 15.13 0.74
N HIS A 336 -11.83 14.62 1.96
CA HIS A 336 -12.10 15.46 3.13
C HIS A 336 -11.68 14.83 4.46
N ASP A 337 -11.61 15.64 5.52
CA ASP A 337 -11.23 15.20 6.86
C ASP A 337 -9.87 14.49 6.90
N VAL A 338 -8.84 15.19 6.41
CA VAL A 338 -7.46 14.68 6.38
C VAL A 338 -6.61 15.41 7.41
N GLN A 339 -5.99 14.66 8.31
CA GLN A 339 -5.05 15.17 9.31
C GLN A 339 -3.62 14.76 8.95
N VAL A 340 -2.72 15.72 8.96
CA VAL A 340 -1.28 15.50 8.79
C VAL A 340 -0.57 16.17 9.95
N SER A 341 0.08 15.38 10.79
CA SER A 341 0.67 15.93 12.02
C SER A 341 2.04 15.36 12.35
N ARG A 342 2.94 16.21 12.83
CA ARG A 342 4.32 15.87 13.26
C ARG A 342 5.09 15.13 12.15
N ILE A 343 5.21 15.81 11.01
CA ILE A 343 5.92 15.30 9.84
C ILE A 343 7.27 16.01 9.73
N THR A 344 8.31 15.24 9.43
CA THR A 344 9.61 15.79 9.02
C THR A 344 9.91 15.32 7.59
N ALA A 345 9.96 16.25 6.66
CA ALA A 345 10.17 15.97 5.25
C ALA A 345 11.31 16.75 4.64
N ARG A 346 12.16 16.09 3.86
CA ARG A 346 13.06 16.73 2.92
C ARG A 346 12.65 16.31 1.51
N ALA A 347 12.35 17.29 0.67
CA ALA A 347 11.73 17.03 -0.63
C ALA A 347 12.35 17.89 -1.74
N GLU A 348 12.21 17.43 -2.97
CA GLU A 348 12.61 18.22 -4.14
C GLU A 348 11.43 18.98 -4.75
N ASN A 349 10.20 18.74 -4.26
CA ASN A 349 8.99 19.42 -4.72
C ASN A 349 7.99 19.63 -3.57
N SER A 350 6.92 20.31 -3.85
CA SER A 350 5.94 20.89 -2.93
C SER A 350 5.21 19.86 -2.04
N VAL A 351 4.69 20.33 -0.91
CA VAL A 351 3.43 19.87 -0.36
C VAL A 351 2.32 20.36 -1.29
N ARG A 352 1.51 19.46 -1.83
CA ARG A 352 0.50 19.76 -2.82
C ARG A 352 -0.88 19.30 -2.39
N ILE A 353 -1.86 20.22 -2.31
CA ILE A 353 -3.28 19.98 -2.06
C ILE A 353 -4.03 20.54 -3.25
N ASP A 354 -4.45 19.69 -4.20
CA ASP A 354 -4.86 20.14 -5.51
C ASP A 354 -6.12 19.41 -6.02
N GLY A 355 -7.25 20.07 -5.86
CA GLY A 355 -8.53 19.65 -6.40
C GLY A 355 -8.81 20.22 -7.79
N VAL A 356 -9.98 19.89 -8.32
CA VAL A 356 -10.59 20.56 -9.48
C VAL A 356 -11.88 21.26 -9.04
N PRO A 357 -12.42 22.19 -9.81
CA PRO A 357 -13.68 22.89 -9.44
C PRO A 357 -14.84 21.96 -9.09
N GLU A 358 -14.92 20.81 -9.78
CA GLU A 358 -15.97 19.81 -9.62
C GLU A 358 -15.72 18.87 -8.41
N SER A 359 -14.47 18.80 -7.94
CA SER A 359 -14.08 17.99 -6.77
C SER A 359 -13.03 18.73 -5.95
N ARG A 360 -13.52 19.63 -5.10
CA ARG A 360 -12.69 20.42 -4.19
C ARG A 360 -12.29 19.59 -2.98
N ILE A 361 -11.03 19.69 -2.59
CA ILE A 361 -10.52 19.04 -1.37
C ILE A 361 -10.96 19.86 -0.16
N ARG A 362 -11.42 19.21 0.92
CA ARG A 362 -11.97 19.91 2.08
C ARG A 362 -11.39 19.42 3.40
N ALA A 363 -11.42 20.30 4.40
CA ALA A 363 -11.10 19.97 5.79
C ALA A 363 -9.74 19.24 5.92
N VAL A 364 -8.68 19.85 5.38
CA VAL A 364 -7.30 19.36 5.53
C VAL A 364 -6.57 20.15 6.57
N THR A 365 -5.96 19.46 7.52
CA THR A 365 -5.10 20.07 8.55
C THR A 365 -3.65 19.63 8.38
N LEU A 366 -2.74 20.60 8.24
CA LEU A 366 -1.30 20.42 8.37
C LEU A 366 -0.87 20.99 9.72
N GLU A 367 -0.36 20.16 10.62
CA GLU A 367 0.05 20.55 11.95
C GLU A 367 1.45 20.03 12.28
N ALA A 368 2.33 20.92 12.72
CA ALA A 368 3.71 20.58 13.07
C ALA A 368 4.43 19.84 11.92
N VAL A 369 4.38 20.42 10.72
CA VAL A 369 5.08 19.92 9.54
C VAL A 369 6.37 20.69 9.36
N ASP A 370 7.51 20.02 9.52
CA ASP A 370 8.85 20.53 9.23
C ASP A 370 9.25 20.12 7.81
N LEU A 371 9.18 21.05 6.87
CA LEU A 371 9.46 20.83 5.46
C LEU A 371 10.76 21.53 5.04
N THR A 372 11.68 20.77 4.47
CA THR A 372 12.85 21.34 3.79
C THR A 372 12.79 21.03 2.30
N LEU A 373 12.70 22.07 1.46
CA LEU A 373 12.87 21.92 0.01
C LEU A 373 14.30 22.17 -0.40
N ASP A 374 14.83 21.26 -1.23
CA ASP A 374 16.20 21.30 -1.73
C ASP A 374 16.28 20.49 -3.03
N ARG A 375 17.18 20.83 -3.93
CA ARG A 375 17.39 20.05 -5.16
C ARG A 375 18.71 19.30 -5.06
N TRP A 376 18.65 17.94 -5.15
CA TRP A 376 19.87 17.11 -5.12
C TRP A 376 19.99 16.11 -6.27
N THR A 377 18.91 15.83 -7.00
CA THR A 377 18.96 15.00 -8.21
C THR A 377 19.19 15.83 -9.46
N GLY A 378 19.66 15.19 -10.52
CA GLY A 378 19.88 15.84 -11.83
C GLY A 378 18.65 15.87 -12.75
N TYR A 379 17.51 15.32 -12.35
CA TYR A 379 16.33 15.28 -13.22
C TYR A 379 15.68 16.65 -13.39
N PRO A 380 15.02 16.92 -14.55
CA PRO A 380 14.32 18.19 -14.77
C PRO A 380 13.26 18.44 -13.69
N GLY A 381 13.27 19.63 -13.09
CA GLY A 381 12.30 20.06 -12.09
C GLY A 381 11.15 20.89 -12.66
N ARG A 382 10.45 21.66 -11.78
CA ARG A 382 9.36 22.56 -12.16
C ARG A 382 8.15 21.86 -12.79
N VAL A 383 7.80 20.68 -12.30
CA VAL A 383 6.69 19.89 -12.84
C VAL A 383 5.85 19.30 -11.70
N PHE A 384 4.55 19.46 -11.81
CA PHE A 384 3.56 18.69 -11.07
C PHE A 384 3.09 17.48 -11.88
N ASP A 385 3.01 16.32 -11.24
CA ASP A 385 2.59 15.09 -11.88
C ASP A 385 1.12 14.78 -11.54
N ASN A 386 0.25 14.92 -12.53
CA ASN A 386 -1.17 14.66 -12.43
C ASN A 386 -1.55 13.24 -12.84
N ARG A 387 -0.60 12.44 -13.34
CA ARG A 387 -0.88 11.08 -13.86
C ARG A 387 -1.50 10.15 -12.82
N PRO A 388 -2.39 9.20 -13.21
CA PRO A 388 -2.93 9.08 -14.55
C PRO A 388 -4.20 9.93 -14.72
N THR A 389 -4.19 10.82 -15.67
CA THR A 389 -5.37 11.60 -16.08
C THR A 389 -5.26 12.10 -17.51
N ALA A 390 -6.40 12.27 -18.18
CA ALA A 390 -6.55 13.01 -19.41
C ALA A 390 -7.52 14.20 -19.24
N ALA A 391 -7.97 14.47 -18.02
CA ALA A 391 -8.87 15.61 -17.74
C ALA A 391 -8.12 16.95 -17.70
N VAL A 392 -6.85 16.91 -17.25
CA VAL A 392 -5.94 18.05 -17.18
C VAL A 392 -4.60 17.66 -17.75
N GLN A 393 -3.68 18.63 -17.87
CA GLN A 393 -2.32 18.35 -18.31
C GLN A 393 -1.64 17.33 -17.39
N SER A 394 -1.22 16.19 -17.93
CA SER A 394 -0.64 15.08 -17.16
C SER A 394 0.64 15.46 -16.43
N LEU A 395 1.54 16.21 -17.09
CA LEU A 395 2.74 16.80 -16.51
C LEU A 395 2.61 18.31 -16.65
N GLU A 396 2.28 18.99 -15.57
CA GLU A 396 2.01 20.42 -15.53
C GLU A 396 3.28 21.20 -15.15
N THR A 397 3.72 22.10 -16.01
CA THR A 397 4.82 23.01 -15.68
C THR A 397 4.31 24.07 -14.70
N HIS A 398 4.91 24.13 -13.52
CA HIS A 398 4.54 25.05 -12.46
C HIS A 398 5.78 25.52 -11.69
N ALA A 399 5.79 26.73 -11.18
CA ALA A 399 6.75 27.13 -10.15
C ALA A 399 6.57 26.21 -8.92
N THR A 400 7.59 26.10 -8.08
CA THR A 400 7.55 25.21 -6.92
C THR A 400 7.50 26.02 -5.64
N PRO A 401 6.31 26.41 -5.15
CA PRO A 401 6.16 26.89 -3.80
C PRO A 401 6.36 25.73 -2.80
N ALA A 402 6.68 26.01 -1.56
CA ALA A 402 6.85 24.93 -0.59
C ALA A 402 5.51 24.22 -0.29
N ILE A 403 4.45 25.00 -0.11
CA ILE A 403 3.08 24.51 0.05
C ILE A 403 2.24 25.10 -1.08
N HIS A 404 1.63 24.26 -1.90
CA HIS A 404 0.71 24.62 -2.97
C HIS A 404 -0.70 24.13 -2.68
N ILE A 405 -1.67 25.04 -2.70
CA ILE A 405 -3.09 24.75 -2.45
C ILE A 405 -3.90 25.27 -3.63
N ARG A 406 -4.69 24.38 -4.27
CA ARG A 406 -5.56 24.77 -5.38
C ARG A 406 -6.92 24.07 -5.28
N CYS A 407 -7.99 24.81 -5.50
CA CYS A 407 -9.37 24.30 -5.42
C CYS A 407 -9.61 23.49 -4.14
N ALA A 408 -9.35 24.10 -2.99
CA ALA A 408 -9.53 23.49 -1.67
C ALA A 408 -10.28 24.45 -0.71
N ASP A 409 -11.01 23.90 0.25
CA ASP A 409 -11.77 24.61 1.24
C ASP A 409 -11.45 24.10 2.65
N ASP A 410 -11.60 24.98 3.66
CA ASP A 410 -11.42 24.64 5.07
C ASP A 410 -10.01 24.02 5.35
N VAL A 411 -8.95 24.63 4.78
CA VAL A 411 -7.58 24.17 4.99
C VAL A 411 -6.97 24.91 6.19
N THR A 412 -6.44 24.14 7.13
CA THR A 412 -5.75 24.66 8.31
C THR A 412 -4.26 24.33 8.25
N ILE A 413 -3.41 25.35 8.37
CA ILE A 413 -1.95 25.21 8.49
C ILE A 413 -1.55 25.79 9.86
N ARG A 414 -0.99 24.94 10.72
CA ARG A 414 -0.68 25.31 12.10
C ARG A 414 0.67 24.75 12.52
N ASP A 415 1.49 25.62 13.14
CA ASP A 415 2.80 25.23 13.68
C ASP A 415 3.73 24.58 12.64
N CYS A 416 3.66 25.01 11.39
CA CYS A 416 4.47 24.48 10.30
C CYS A 416 5.70 25.32 10.05
N ASN A 417 6.78 24.66 9.60
CA ASN A 417 8.03 25.31 9.26
C ASN A 417 8.46 24.95 7.84
N VAL A 418 8.79 25.95 7.05
CA VAL A 418 9.36 25.83 5.70
C VAL A 418 10.80 26.30 5.73
N ALA A 419 11.70 25.43 5.31
CA ALA A 419 13.10 25.72 5.12
C ALA A 419 13.53 25.43 3.68
N TRP A 420 14.49 26.18 3.19
CA TRP A 420 15.09 25.97 1.86
C TRP A 420 16.53 25.49 2.03
N GLY A 421 16.86 24.40 1.31
CA GLY A 421 18.20 23.84 1.30
C GLY A 421 19.22 24.71 0.56
N LYS A 422 20.41 24.15 0.32
CA LYS A 422 21.49 24.89 -0.35
C LYS A 422 21.23 25.09 -1.84
N ASN A 423 20.56 24.13 -2.50
CA ASN A 423 20.26 24.17 -3.92
C ASN A 423 18.84 24.65 -4.14
N ARG A 424 18.69 25.95 -4.36
CA ARG A 424 17.43 26.65 -4.57
C ARG A 424 17.36 27.17 -6.01
N PRO A 425 16.79 26.41 -6.95
CA PRO A 425 16.66 26.88 -8.33
C PRO A 425 15.68 28.06 -8.40
N ASP A 426 15.78 28.86 -9.48
CA ASP A 426 14.97 30.06 -9.67
C ASP A 426 13.45 29.82 -9.70
N TYR A 427 13.03 28.59 -9.96
CA TYR A 427 11.61 28.21 -9.95
C TYR A 427 11.06 27.83 -8.57
N PHE A 428 11.90 27.77 -7.54
CA PHE A 428 11.44 27.78 -6.15
C PHE A 428 10.93 29.19 -5.80
N THR A 429 9.75 29.28 -5.15
CA THR A 429 9.08 30.57 -4.97
C THR A 429 8.63 30.77 -3.52
N HIS A 430 7.35 30.73 -3.27
CA HIS A 430 6.72 31.09 -2.00
C HIS A 430 6.84 29.99 -0.94
N ALA A 431 6.82 30.34 0.33
CA ALA A 431 6.59 29.35 1.38
C ALA A 431 5.18 28.74 1.28
N LEU A 432 4.21 29.56 0.85
CA LEU A 432 2.84 29.12 0.58
C LEU A 432 2.26 29.89 -0.62
N GLU A 433 1.65 29.13 -1.54
CA GLU A 433 0.82 29.67 -2.62
C GLU A 433 -0.55 29.00 -2.57
N ALA A 434 -1.61 29.81 -2.62
CA ALA A 434 -2.99 29.33 -2.60
C ALA A 434 -3.81 29.97 -3.72
N GLU A 435 -4.48 29.13 -4.53
CA GLU A 435 -5.34 29.51 -5.61
C GLU A 435 -6.75 28.96 -5.43
N ARG A 436 -7.77 29.81 -5.61
CA ARG A 436 -9.19 29.37 -5.49
C ARG A 436 -9.44 28.55 -4.21
N ALA A 437 -8.81 28.97 -3.11
CA ALA A 437 -9.00 28.40 -1.78
C ALA A 437 -9.99 29.24 -0.98
N SER A 438 -10.83 28.61 -0.17
CA SER A 438 -11.71 29.31 0.77
C SER A 438 -11.50 28.82 2.20
N ASN A 439 -11.77 29.67 3.19
CA ASN A 439 -11.61 29.37 4.61
C ASN A 439 -10.21 28.81 4.96
N LEU A 440 -9.17 29.44 4.39
CA LEU A 440 -7.77 29.10 4.68
C LEU A 440 -7.35 29.73 6.02
N SER A 441 -7.00 28.88 6.99
CA SER A 441 -6.51 29.30 8.31
C SER A 441 -5.02 29.04 8.42
N ILE A 442 -4.22 30.10 8.56
CA ILE A 442 -2.77 30.01 8.71
C ILE A 442 -2.38 30.56 10.07
N THR A 443 -1.81 29.72 10.91
CA THR A 443 -1.37 30.10 12.25
C THR A 443 0.03 29.55 12.52
N ARG A 444 0.98 30.44 12.83
CA ARG A 444 2.36 30.08 13.10
C ARG A 444 3.02 29.24 11.99
N LEU A 445 2.87 29.69 10.73
CA LEU A 445 3.69 29.24 9.63
C LEU A 445 4.99 30.04 9.66
N SER A 446 6.12 29.37 9.83
CA SER A 446 7.47 29.99 9.76
C SER A 446 8.14 29.64 8.44
N GLY A 447 9.01 30.51 7.97
CA GLY A 447 9.74 30.39 6.72
C GLY A 447 9.45 31.56 5.78
N ASP A 448 10.42 31.88 4.96
CA ASP A 448 10.36 32.97 3.97
C ASP A 448 10.18 32.36 2.55
N ALA A 449 10.04 33.18 1.53
CA ALA A 449 10.15 32.75 0.14
C ALA A 449 11.55 32.17 -0.16
N ALA A 450 11.67 31.34 -1.18
CA ALA A 450 12.98 30.83 -1.61
C ALA A 450 13.92 31.98 -2.04
N HIS A 451 13.37 33.03 -2.62
CA HIS A 451 14.04 34.22 -3.09
C HIS A 451 13.32 35.48 -2.58
N PRO A 452 13.53 35.88 -1.31
CA PRO A 452 12.77 36.97 -0.67
C PRO A 452 12.93 38.34 -1.35
N GLU A 453 14.00 38.51 -2.10
CA GLU A 453 14.24 39.70 -2.91
C GLU A 453 13.29 39.84 -4.11
N ARG A 454 12.62 38.75 -4.52
CA ARG A 454 11.74 38.67 -5.67
C ARG A 454 10.32 38.25 -5.31
N ASP A 455 10.21 37.29 -4.41
CA ASP A 455 8.95 36.63 -4.10
C ASP A 455 8.52 36.93 -2.65
N GLN A 456 7.23 37.05 -2.42
CA GLN A 456 6.68 37.14 -1.05
C GLN A 456 6.53 35.74 -0.42
N ALA A 457 6.61 35.67 0.90
CA ALA A 457 6.50 34.37 1.61
C ALA A 457 5.16 33.68 1.38
N ILE A 458 4.05 34.44 1.41
CA ILE A 458 2.69 33.93 1.23
C ILE A 458 2.03 34.65 0.05
N LEU A 459 1.53 33.89 -0.91
CA LEU A 459 0.78 34.39 -2.05
C LEU A 459 -0.61 33.73 -2.07
N ILE A 460 -1.68 34.53 -2.06
CA ILE A 460 -3.06 34.08 -2.12
C ILE A 460 -3.76 34.81 -3.27
N HIS A 461 -4.36 34.05 -4.21
CA HIS A 461 -5.08 34.54 -5.39
C HIS A 461 -6.60 34.42 -5.24
#